data_5238518121dc725202dc2c3c676120c0
#
_entry.id   5238518121dc725202dc2c3c676120c0
#
_cell.length_a   1.000
_cell.length_b   1.000
_cell.length_c   1.000
_cell.angle_alpha   90.00
_cell.angle_beta   90.00
_cell.angle_gamma   90.00
#
_symmetry.space_group_name_H-M   'P 1'
#
loop_
_entity.id
_entity.type
_entity.pdbx_description
1 polymer ?
#
loop_
_entity_poly.entity_id
_entity_poly.type
_entity_poly.pdbx_seq_one_letter_code
_entity_poly.pdbx_strand_id
1 'polypeptide(L)'
;MRNIVVKLAEARDWDAAIAVAWITFQQISAQVCDEKGASDFRDGLTSTQLYIEFLQGKYPLFCAYQDKKVVGMLTLQDMAHISLFFVKKEFQGKGIGKKLLAECRAYCREHGVHDLTVNAAPTGMPFYLANGFRALTGERFEGGLRFTPMTLRA
;
A
#
# COMPACT_ATOMS: atom_id res chain seq x y z
N MET A 1 14.89 -6.37 19.13
CA MET A 1 13.86 -6.46 18.08
C MET A 1 14.41 -7.24 16.89
N ARG A 2 13.62 -8.16 16.37
CA ARG A 2 14.03 -8.93 15.19
C ARG A 2 14.18 -8.01 13.99
N ASN A 3 15.13 -8.32 13.13
CA ASN A 3 15.40 -7.50 11.96
C ASN A 3 14.24 -7.55 10.97
N ILE A 4 13.84 -6.37 10.54
CA ILE A 4 12.90 -6.19 9.44
C ILE A 4 13.73 -5.83 8.20
N VAL A 5 13.55 -6.59 7.14
CA VAL A 5 14.17 -6.31 5.83
C VAL A 5 13.09 -5.79 4.90
N VAL A 6 13.34 -4.67 4.24
CA VAL A 6 12.43 -4.09 3.25
C VAL A 6 13.15 -4.03 1.91
N LYS A 7 12.52 -4.58 0.87
CA LYS A 7 13.11 -4.61 -0.48
C LYS A 7 12.03 -4.81 -1.54
N LEU A 8 12.41 -4.58 -2.80
CA LEU A 8 11.59 -4.98 -3.94
C LEU A 8 11.32 -6.47 -3.87
N ALA A 9 10.06 -6.84 -4.06
CA ALA A 9 9.61 -8.22 -3.98
C ALA A 9 9.88 -8.95 -5.31
N GLU A 10 10.01 -10.25 -5.20
CA GLU A 10 10.07 -11.15 -6.35
C GLU A 10 8.67 -11.73 -6.63
N ALA A 11 8.52 -12.36 -7.80
CA ALA A 11 7.23 -12.96 -8.19
C ALA A 11 6.69 -13.93 -7.15
N ARG A 12 7.56 -14.69 -6.50
CA ARG A 12 7.19 -15.67 -5.46
C ARG A 12 6.58 -15.03 -4.20
N ASP A 13 6.77 -13.73 -4.00
CA ASP A 13 6.26 -13.01 -2.83
C ASP A 13 4.83 -12.51 -3.02
N TRP A 14 4.29 -12.59 -4.24
CA TRP A 14 3.00 -11.99 -4.57
C TRP A 14 1.86 -12.50 -3.70
N ASP A 15 1.70 -13.82 -3.60
CA ASP A 15 0.58 -14.39 -2.85
C ASP A 15 0.61 -14.00 -1.37
N ALA A 16 1.80 -14.00 -0.77
CA ALA A 16 1.95 -13.59 0.62
C ALA A 16 1.64 -12.09 0.81
N ALA A 17 2.07 -11.25 -0.13
CA ALA A 17 1.79 -9.81 -0.08
C ALA A 17 0.28 -9.53 -0.22
N ILE A 18 -0.39 -10.19 -1.16
CA ILE A 18 -1.83 -10.04 -1.34
C ILE A 18 -2.61 -10.54 -0.11
N ALA A 19 -2.14 -11.61 0.53
CA ALA A 19 -2.75 -12.09 1.77
C ALA A 19 -2.64 -11.03 2.88
N VAL A 20 -1.49 -10.36 3.01
CA VAL A 20 -1.33 -9.26 3.97
C VAL A 20 -2.33 -8.14 3.66
N ALA A 21 -2.44 -7.74 2.41
CA ALA A 21 -3.37 -6.68 2.00
C ALA A 21 -4.82 -7.05 2.36
N TRP A 22 -5.26 -8.25 2.03
CA TRP A 22 -6.63 -8.69 2.29
C TRP A 22 -6.95 -8.81 3.77
N ILE A 23 -6.11 -9.50 4.53
CA ILE A 23 -6.31 -9.68 5.97
C ILE A 23 -6.36 -8.33 6.68
N THR A 24 -5.44 -7.44 6.37
CA THR A 24 -5.39 -6.13 7.00
C THR A 24 -6.58 -5.26 6.60
N PHE A 25 -6.97 -5.29 5.32
CA PHE A 25 -8.12 -4.56 4.84
C PHE A 25 -9.41 -5.00 5.55
N GLN A 26 -9.60 -6.32 5.74
CA GLN A 26 -10.78 -6.84 6.42
C GLN A 26 -10.93 -6.30 7.85
N GLN A 27 -9.81 -6.02 8.52
CA GLN A 27 -9.81 -5.49 9.87
C GLN A 27 -10.33 -4.06 9.96
N ILE A 28 -10.32 -3.31 8.85
CA ILE A 28 -10.74 -1.91 8.80
C ILE A 28 -11.92 -1.66 7.85
N SER A 29 -12.36 -2.68 7.11
CA SER A 29 -13.31 -2.49 5.99
C SER A 29 -14.61 -1.81 6.40
N ALA A 30 -15.15 -2.11 7.58
CA ALA A 30 -16.39 -1.49 8.06
C ALA A 30 -16.25 0.03 8.27
N GLN A 31 -15.03 0.52 8.47
CA GLN A 31 -14.74 1.94 8.70
C GLN A 31 -14.49 2.70 7.40
N VAL A 32 -14.18 2.02 6.31
CA VAL A 32 -13.68 2.66 5.08
C VAL A 32 -14.55 2.40 3.85
N CYS A 33 -15.45 1.42 3.89
CA CYS A 33 -16.27 1.07 2.73
C CYS A 33 -17.58 0.38 3.11
N ASP A 34 -18.46 0.28 2.12
CA ASP A 34 -19.67 -0.57 2.20
C ASP A 34 -19.34 -2.00 1.73
N GLU A 35 -20.34 -2.89 1.76
CA GLU A 35 -20.15 -4.30 1.37
C GLU A 35 -19.72 -4.44 -0.09
N LYS A 36 -20.28 -3.62 -0.98
CA LYS A 36 -19.92 -3.64 -2.40
C LYS A 36 -18.45 -3.21 -2.57
N GLY A 37 -18.03 -2.15 -1.88
CA GLY A 37 -16.65 -1.68 -1.92
C GLY A 37 -15.68 -2.75 -1.43
N ALA A 38 -16.02 -3.47 -0.37
CA ALA A 38 -15.18 -4.55 0.15
C ALA A 38 -15.09 -5.72 -0.83
N SER A 39 -16.20 -6.10 -1.45
CA SER A 39 -16.24 -7.16 -2.46
C SER A 39 -15.43 -6.78 -3.70
N ASP A 40 -15.57 -5.56 -4.19
CA ASP A 40 -14.83 -5.05 -5.35
C ASP A 40 -13.33 -4.99 -5.05
N PHE A 41 -12.96 -4.58 -3.84
CA PHE A 41 -11.57 -4.56 -3.41
C PHE A 41 -10.96 -5.98 -3.43
N ARG A 42 -11.67 -6.96 -2.88
CA ARG A 42 -11.22 -8.35 -2.91
C ARG A 42 -11.04 -8.86 -4.33
N ASP A 43 -12.01 -8.58 -5.20
CA ASP A 43 -11.97 -9.03 -6.59
C ASP A 43 -10.78 -8.39 -7.32
N GLY A 44 -10.47 -7.13 -7.03
CA GLY A 44 -9.30 -6.46 -7.57
C GLY A 44 -7.99 -7.10 -7.12
N LEU A 45 -7.88 -7.42 -5.83
CA LEU A 45 -6.67 -8.05 -5.27
C LEU A 45 -6.38 -9.42 -5.89
N THR A 46 -7.43 -10.20 -6.17
CA THR A 46 -7.31 -11.57 -6.67
C THR A 46 -7.41 -11.66 -8.18
N SER A 47 -7.44 -10.52 -8.86
CA SER A 47 -7.53 -10.44 -10.31
C SER A 47 -6.29 -11.02 -10.98
N THR A 48 -6.50 -11.88 -11.98
CA THR A 48 -5.42 -12.37 -12.82
C THR A 48 -4.73 -11.25 -13.56
N GLN A 49 -5.49 -10.23 -13.97
CA GLN A 49 -4.95 -9.06 -14.66
C GLN A 49 -3.96 -8.29 -13.80
N LEU A 50 -4.26 -8.08 -12.53
CA LEU A 50 -3.36 -7.41 -11.60
C LEU A 50 -2.03 -8.18 -11.47
N TYR A 51 -2.12 -9.50 -11.32
CA TYR A 51 -0.93 -10.34 -11.23
C TYR A 51 -0.07 -10.26 -12.49
N ILE A 52 -0.72 -10.33 -13.67
CA ILE A 52 -0.01 -10.22 -14.96
C ILE A 52 0.70 -8.86 -15.05
N GLU A 53 0.03 -7.77 -14.69
CA GLU A 53 0.62 -6.43 -14.72
C GLU A 53 1.78 -6.27 -13.73
N PHE A 54 1.67 -6.92 -12.56
CA PHE A 54 2.80 -7.00 -11.63
C PHE A 54 4.00 -7.70 -12.28
N LEU A 55 3.79 -8.83 -12.92
CA LEU A 55 4.86 -9.56 -13.62
C LEU A 55 5.48 -8.74 -14.76
N GLN A 56 4.70 -7.83 -15.36
CA GLN A 56 5.18 -6.92 -16.39
C GLN A 56 5.90 -5.69 -15.86
N GLY A 57 6.00 -5.54 -14.53
CA GLY A 57 6.66 -4.40 -13.90
C GLY A 57 5.81 -3.14 -13.78
N LYS A 58 4.51 -3.23 -14.05
CA LYS A 58 3.60 -2.07 -13.96
C LYS A 58 3.21 -1.72 -12.52
N TYR A 59 3.35 -2.67 -11.61
CA TYR A 59 3.05 -2.49 -10.18
C TYR A 59 4.27 -2.93 -9.36
N PRO A 60 5.31 -2.07 -9.25
CA PRO A 60 6.42 -2.39 -8.36
C PRO A 60 5.91 -2.69 -6.95
N LEU A 61 6.33 -3.79 -6.39
CA LEU A 61 5.91 -4.24 -5.07
C LEU A 61 7.11 -4.23 -4.12
N PHE A 62 6.92 -3.58 -2.98
CA PHE A 62 7.89 -3.60 -1.88
C PHE A 62 7.33 -4.43 -0.76
N CYS A 63 8.12 -5.31 -0.19
CA CYS A 63 7.71 -6.11 0.96
C CYS A 63 8.62 -5.88 2.14
N ALA A 64 8.02 -5.90 3.33
CA ALA A 64 8.72 -5.96 4.59
C ALA A 64 8.68 -7.41 5.08
N TYR A 65 9.83 -7.93 5.48
CA TYR A 65 9.99 -9.32 5.91
C TYR A 65 10.50 -9.37 7.35
N GLN A 66 9.93 -10.27 8.13
CA GLN A 66 10.51 -10.70 9.40
C GLN A 66 10.71 -12.21 9.33
N ASP A 67 11.97 -12.67 9.51
CA ASP A 67 12.30 -14.09 9.41
C ASP A 67 11.77 -14.70 8.10
N LYS A 68 11.95 -13.99 6.99
CA LYS A 68 11.53 -14.38 5.63
C LYS A 68 10.02 -14.41 5.40
N LYS A 69 9.21 -13.97 6.39
CA LYS A 69 7.76 -13.87 6.24
C LYS A 69 7.37 -12.44 5.90
N VAL A 70 6.48 -12.28 4.94
CA VAL A 70 5.95 -10.96 4.57
C VAL A 70 5.04 -10.46 5.68
N VAL A 71 5.37 -9.30 6.25
CA VAL A 71 4.59 -8.65 7.30
C VAL A 71 4.02 -7.29 6.89
N GLY A 72 4.44 -6.78 5.76
CA GLY A 72 3.93 -5.53 5.19
C GLY A 72 4.20 -5.48 3.69
N MET A 73 3.44 -4.64 3.00
CA MET A 73 3.58 -4.50 1.56
C MET A 73 3.14 -3.11 1.08
N LEU A 74 3.73 -2.67 -0.03
CA LEU A 74 3.37 -1.42 -0.70
C LEU A 74 3.53 -1.64 -2.19
N THR A 75 2.50 -1.28 -2.99
CA THR A 75 2.61 -1.31 -4.45
C THR A 75 2.43 0.09 -5.02
N LEU A 76 3.14 0.35 -6.12
CA LEU A 76 2.97 1.55 -6.93
C LEU A 76 2.19 1.20 -8.19
N GLN A 77 1.29 2.09 -8.59
CA GLN A 77 0.60 2.07 -9.87
C GLN A 77 1.15 3.24 -10.69
N ASP A 78 1.50 2.96 -11.95
CA ASP A 78 2.04 3.98 -12.86
C ASP A 78 3.25 4.73 -12.28
N MET A 79 4.04 4.05 -11.44
CA MET A 79 5.28 4.55 -10.85
C MET A 79 5.12 5.73 -9.89
N ALA A 80 3.92 6.26 -9.71
CA ALA A 80 3.71 7.50 -8.95
C ALA A 80 2.58 7.42 -7.92
N HIS A 81 1.68 6.44 -8.05
CA HIS A 81 0.53 6.32 -7.16
C HIS A 81 0.66 5.10 -6.26
N ILE A 82 0.59 5.32 -4.95
CA ILE A 82 0.54 4.21 -3.98
C ILE A 82 -0.86 3.61 -4.06
N SER A 83 -0.97 2.40 -4.60
CA SER A 83 -2.27 1.74 -4.79
C SER A 83 -2.65 0.80 -3.64
N LEU A 84 -1.66 0.14 -3.04
CA LEU A 84 -1.86 -0.74 -1.88
C LEU A 84 -0.73 -0.47 -0.89
N PHE A 85 -1.07 -0.37 0.40
CA PHE A 85 -0.07 -0.13 1.43
C PHE A 85 -0.62 -0.65 2.76
N PHE A 86 -0.13 -1.80 3.19
CA PHE A 86 -0.62 -2.46 4.38
C PHE A 86 0.50 -3.05 5.20
N VAL A 87 0.39 -2.94 6.52
CA VAL A 87 1.27 -3.60 7.50
C VAL A 87 0.36 -4.42 8.40
N LYS A 88 0.71 -5.68 8.64
CA LYS A 88 -0.06 -6.54 9.55
C LYS A 88 -0.27 -5.85 10.89
N LYS A 89 -1.47 -5.98 11.45
CA LYS A 89 -1.87 -5.28 12.67
C LYS A 89 -0.87 -5.45 13.81
N GLU A 90 -0.41 -6.68 14.06
CA GLU A 90 0.55 -6.98 15.13
C GLU A 90 1.94 -6.38 14.89
N PHE A 91 2.22 -5.90 13.69
CA PHE A 91 3.49 -5.26 13.33
C PHE A 91 3.37 -3.76 13.16
N GLN A 92 2.20 -3.17 13.35
CA GLN A 92 2.01 -1.72 13.27
C GLN A 92 2.62 -1.00 14.47
N GLY A 93 2.96 0.27 14.31
CA GLY A 93 3.56 1.08 15.36
C GLY A 93 5.03 0.79 15.62
N LYS A 94 5.71 0.08 14.73
CA LYS A 94 7.12 -0.31 14.88
C LYS A 94 8.03 0.27 13.79
N GLY A 95 7.51 1.21 13.00
CA GLY A 95 8.27 1.88 11.94
C GLY A 95 8.37 1.12 10.63
N ILE A 96 7.66 0.01 10.46
CA ILE A 96 7.70 -0.79 9.22
C ILE A 96 7.10 -0.01 8.05
N GLY A 97 5.96 0.63 8.25
CA GLY A 97 5.33 1.46 7.21
C GLY A 97 6.26 2.58 6.75
N LYS A 98 6.96 3.21 7.67
CA LYS A 98 7.94 4.25 7.36
C LYS A 98 9.10 3.72 6.53
N LYS A 99 9.58 2.50 6.82
CA LYS A 99 10.65 1.86 6.04
C LYS A 99 10.17 1.50 4.64
N LEU A 100 8.95 0.98 4.50
CA LEU A 100 8.36 0.70 3.19
C LEU A 100 8.23 1.98 2.36
N LEU A 101 7.75 3.05 2.98
CA LEU A 101 7.64 4.34 2.30
C LEU A 101 9.01 4.88 1.88
N ALA A 102 10.03 4.73 2.71
CA ALA A 102 11.39 5.18 2.38
C ALA A 102 11.96 4.44 1.16
N GLU A 103 11.77 3.12 1.08
CA GLU A 103 12.21 2.34 -0.08
C GLU A 103 11.44 2.74 -1.35
N CYS A 104 10.13 2.95 -1.22
CA CYS A 104 9.29 3.43 -2.31
C CYS A 104 9.77 4.79 -2.82
N ARG A 105 10.07 5.72 -1.93
CA ARG A 105 10.56 7.05 -2.30
C ARG A 105 11.92 6.99 -3.00
N ALA A 106 12.83 6.15 -2.50
CA ALA A 106 14.13 5.95 -3.14
C ALA A 106 13.98 5.43 -4.56
N TYR A 107 13.11 4.43 -4.74
CA TYR A 107 12.79 3.88 -6.06
C TYR A 107 12.25 4.96 -7.00
N CYS A 108 11.31 5.77 -6.51
CA CYS A 108 10.73 6.84 -7.30
C CYS A 108 11.78 7.86 -7.75
N ARG A 109 12.66 8.27 -6.83
CA ARG A 109 13.76 9.21 -7.16
C ARG A 109 14.68 8.63 -8.22
N GLU A 110 15.03 7.36 -8.11
CA GLU A 110 15.89 6.67 -9.08
C GLU A 110 15.27 6.61 -10.48
N HIS A 111 13.94 6.62 -10.54
CA HIS A 111 13.20 6.55 -11.81
C HIS A 111 12.66 7.91 -12.26
N GLY A 112 13.13 9.01 -11.65
CA GLY A 112 12.74 10.37 -12.06
C GLY A 112 11.33 10.78 -11.66
N VAL A 113 10.71 10.08 -10.72
CA VAL A 113 9.39 10.42 -10.20
C VAL A 113 9.54 11.42 -9.06
N HIS A 114 8.89 12.59 -9.19
CA HIS A 114 9.05 13.68 -8.22
C HIS A 114 7.91 13.76 -7.20
N ASP A 115 6.72 13.34 -7.56
CA ASP A 115 5.56 13.43 -6.69
C ASP A 115 4.89 12.07 -6.56
N LEU A 116 4.59 11.69 -5.32
CA LEU A 116 3.79 10.51 -4.99
C LEU A 116 2.37 10.94 -4.67
N THR A 117 1.40 10.13 -5.07
CA THR A 117 0.01 10.30 -4.67
C THR A 117 -0.49 9.05 -3.98
N VAL A 118 -1.53 9.20 -3.18
CA VAL A 118 -2.23 8.11 -2.52
C VAL A 118 -3.67 8.52 -2.28
N ASN A 119 -4.58 7.56 -2.32
CA ASN A 119 -5.94 7.75 -1.84
C ASN A 119 -5.98 7.17 -0.42
N ALA A 120 -5.82 8.05 0.58
CA ALA A 120 -5.67 7.63 1.96
C ALA A 120 -7.02 7.23 2.55
N ALA A 121 -7.13 5.99 3.05
CA ALA A 121 -8.28 5.59 3.85
C ALA A 121 -8.32 6.42 5.14
N PRO A 122 -9.52 6.64 5.74
CA PRO A 122 -9.59 7.39 7.01
C PRO A 122 -8.65 6.85 8.08
N THR A 123 -8.49 5.54 8.15
CA THR A 123 -7.60 4.88 9.13
C THR A 123 -6.11 5.11 8.83
N GLY A 124 -5.75 5.43 7.59
CA GLY A 124 -4.36 5.68 7.18
C GLY A 124 -3.96 7.15 7.24
N MET A 125 -4.90 8.07 7.35
CA MET A 125 -4.63 9.51 7.33
C MET A 125 -3.55 9.94 8.34
N PRO A 126 -3.61 9.50 9.62
CA PRO A 126 -2.59 9.92 10.59
C PRO A 126 -1.18 9.55 10.16
N PHE A 127 -0.99 8.35 9.60
CA PHE A 127 0.31 7.92 9.11
C PHE A 127 0.81 8.83 7.98
N TYR A 128 -0.04 9.08 6.98
CA TYR A 128 0.37 9.91 5.84
C TYR A 128 0.67 11.35 6.25
N LEU A 129 -0.15 11.94 7.10
CA LEU A 129 0.10 13.30 7.62
C LEU A 129 1.42 13.35 8.40
N ALA A 130 1.68 12.35 9.25
CA ALA A 130 2.92 12.29 10.03
C ALA A 130 4.16 12.13 9.16
N ASN A 131 4.01 11.60 7.95
CA ASN A 131 5.12 11.40 7.01
C ASN A 131 5.19 12.46 5.92
N GLY A 132 4.51 13.58 6.09
CA GLY A 132 4.67 14.75 5.24
C GLY A 132 3.71 14.85 4.05
N PHE A 133 2.78 13.92 3.92
CA PHE A 133 1.75 14.03 2.89
C PHE A 133 0.79 15.16 3.24
N ARG A 134 0.27 15.82 2.20
CA ARG A 134 -0.79 16.83 2.35
C ARG A 134 -2.01 16.43 1.53
N ALA A 135 -3.18 16.79 2.03
CA ALA A 135 -4.43 16.54 1.34
C ALA A 135 -4.56 17.43 0.11
N LEU A 136 -5.01 16.85 -1.00
CA LEU A 136 -5.31 17.60 -2.23
C LEU A 136 -6.74 18.13 -2.21
N THR A 137 -7.66 17.38 -1.60
CA THR A 137 -9.07 17.72 -1.45
C THR A 137 -9.57 17.24 -0.10
N GLY A 138 -10.84 17.50 0.23
CA GLY A 138 -11.50 16.86 1.36
C GLY A 138 -11.79 15.38 1.08
N GLU A 139 -12.38 14.70 2.06
CA GLU A 139 -12.74 13.30 1.94
C GLU A 139 -13.73 13.09 0.81
N ARG A 140 -13.55 11.98 0.08
CA ARG A 140 -14.41 11.57 -1.03
C ARG A 140 -14.98 10.19 -0.75
N PHE A 141 -16.12 9.87 -1.40
CA PHE A 141 -16.70 8.55 -1.39
C PHE A 141 -16.96 8.14 -2.83
N GLU A 142 -16.18 7.19 -3.33
CA GLU A 142 -16.26 6.73 -4.72
C GLU A 142 -16.00 5.22 -4.78
N GLY A 143 -16.78 4.52 -5.60
CA GLY A 143 -16.62 3.08 -5.75
C GLY A 143 -16.85 2.32 -4.44
N GLY A 144 -17.69 2.84 -3.55
CA GLY A 144 -17.94 2.24 -2.25
C GLY A 144 -16.82 2.45 -1.21
N LEU A 145 -15.79 3.26 -1.53
CA LEU A 145 -14.65 3.50 -0.65
C LEU A 145 -14.62 4.96 -0.20
N ARG A 146 -14.29 5.17 1.07
CA ARG A 146 -14.00 6.50 1.62
C ARG A 146 -12.51 6.74 1.56
N PHE A 147 -12.09 7.87 1.03
CA PHE A 147 -10.67 8.20 0.95
C PHE A 147 -10.44 9.71 0.80
N THR A 148 -9.23 10.14 1.10
CA THR A 148 -8.76 11.51 0.86
C THR A 148 -7.54 11.45 -0.05
N PRO A 149 -7.59 12.08 -1.25
CA PRO A 149 -6.41 12.15 -2.12
C PRO A 149 -5.31 12.98 -1.45
N MET A 150 -4.10 12.44 -1.43
CA MET A 150 -2.95 13.09 -0.81
C MET A 150 -1.72 13.01 -1.70
N THR A 151 -0.77 13.92 -1.49
CA THR A 151 0.47 13.95 -2.23
C THR A 151 1.67 14.19 -1.33
N LEU A 152 2.83 13.68 -1.76
CA LEU A 152 4.11 13.87 -1.11
C LEU A 152 5.20 14.02 -2.17
N ARG A 153 6.11 14.96 -1.97
CA ARG A 153 7.32 15.02 -2.80
C ARG A 153 8.21 13.82 -2.50
N ALA A 154 8.55 13.10 -3.54
CA ALA A 154 9.34 11.87 -3.39
C ALA A 154 10.78 12.12 -2.94
#